data_9311cd487553f4078b9d689928082813
#
_entry.id   9311cd487553f4078b9d689928082813
#
_cell.length_a   1.000
_cell.length_b   1.000
_cell.length_c   1.000
_cell.angle_alpha   90.00
_cell.angle_beta   90.00
_cell.angle_gamma   90.00
#
_symmetry.space_group_name_H-M   'P 1'
#
loop_
_entity.id
_entity.type
_entity.pdbx_description
1 polymer ?
#
loop_
_entity_poly.entity_id
_entity_poly.type
_entity_poly.pdbx_seq_one_letter_code
_entity_poly.pdbx_strand_id
1 'polypeptide(L)'
;MSKIANAFKDGKAFIGFLTAGDPTIEKTVEYILAMEEAGCDLIEIGIPFSDPMAEGVVIQDANIRALGHNTTTDDVFEIVSKVRQNTHVP
;
A
#
# COMPACT_ATOMS: atom_id res chain seq x y z
N MET A 1 5.05 -15.95 15.30
CA MET A 1 3.76 -15.33 14.96
C MET A 1 3.95 -14.29 13.89
N SER A 2 3.06 -14.20 12.92
CA SER A 2 3.18 -13.20 11.86
C SER A 2 2.87 -11.79 12.39
N LYS A 3 3.42 -10.77 11.72
CA LYS A 3 3.10 -9.37 12.06
C LYS A 3 1.64 -9.05 11.82
N ILE A 4 0.99 -9.72 10.86
CA ILE A 4 -0.43 -9.55 10.59
C ILE A 4 -1.26 -9.97 11.80
N ALA A 5 -0.92 -11.11 12.41
CA ALA A 5 -1.62 -11.56 13.62
C ALA A 5 -1.47 -10.54 14.75
N ASN A 6 -0.29 -9.91 14.87
CA ASN A 6 -0.06 -8.90 15.89
C ASN A 6 -0.93 -7.65 15.70
N ALA A 7 -1.31 -7.31 14.47
CA ALA A 7 -2.18 -6.18 14.22
C ALA A 7 -3.56 -6.35 14.86
N PHE A 8 -4.00 -7.57 15.08
CA PHE A 8 -5.31 -7.89 15.66
C PHE A 8 -5.26 -8.28 17.14
N LYS A 9 -4.11 -8.15 17.79
CA LYS A 9 -3.94 -8.60 19.18
C LYS A 9 -4.93 -7.97 20.16
N ASP A 10 -5.41 -6.77 19.87
CA ASP A 10 -6.37 -6.05 20.70
C ASP A 10 -7.82 -6.24 20.22
N GLY A 11 -8.07 -7.17 19.32
CA GLY A 11 -9.40 -7.54 18.82
C GLY A 11 -9.78 -6.84 17.53
N LYS A 12 -9.42 -5.59 17.35
CA LYS A 12 -9.75 -4.79 16.16
C LYS A 12 -8.50 -4.16 15.59
N ALA A 13 -8.48 -4.02 14.27
CA ALA A 13 -7.38 -3.35 13.58
C ALA A 13 -7.93 -2.34 12.58
N PHE A 14 -7.25 -1.21 12.44
CA PHE A 14 -7.51 -0.26 11.36
C PHE A 14 -6.61 -0.64 10.18
N ILE A 15 -7.25 -1.01 9.07
CA ILE A 15 -6.54 -1.44 7.86
C ILE A 15 -6.66 -0.36 6.80
N GLY A 16 -5.52 0.19 6.38
CA GLY A 16 -5.47 1.16 5.30
C GLY A 16 -5.10 0.51 3.98
N PHE A 17 -5.59 1.06 2.87
CA PHE A 17 -5.29 0.57 1.52
C PHE A 17 -4.79 1.72 0.65
N LEU A 18 -3.78 1.44 -0.19
CA LEU A 18 -3.36 2.36 -1.24
C LEU A 18 -2.83 1.57 -2.44
N THR A 19 -2.82 2.22 -3.60
CA THR A 19 -2.28 1.62 -4.82
C THR A 19 -0.79 1.94 -4.94
N ALA A 20 0.03 0.93 -5.15
CA ALA A 20 1.47 1.11 -5.32
C ALA A 20 1.76 1.98 -6.54
N GLY A 21 2.62 2.99 -6.36
CA GLY A 21 3.04 3.88 -7.44
C GLY A 21 2.07 5.02 -7.75
N ASP A 22 1.03 5.22 -6.98
CA ASP A 22 0.07 6.29 -7.18
C ASP A 22 0.31 7.43 -6.18
N PRO A 23 0.73 8.62 -6.61
CA PRO A 23 1.10 8.99 -7.98
C PRO A 23 2.51 8.57 -8.38
N THR A 24 3.40 8.29 -7.43
CA THR A 24 4.77 7.84 -7.68
C THR A 24 5.20 6.83 -6.62
N ILE A 25 6.33 6.15 -6.86
CA ILE A 25 6.91 5.21 -5.89
C ILE A 25 7.30 5.95 -4.60
N GLU A 26 7.96 7.08 -4.73
CA GLU A 26 8.41 7.88 -3.58
C GLU A 26 7.23 8.34 -2.73
N LYS A 27 6.16 8.80 -3.36
CA LYS A 27 4.96 9.24 -2.66
C LYS A 27 4.24 8.06 -1.99
N THR A 28 4.27 6.88 -2.61
CA THR A 28 3.70 5.68 -2.00
C THR A 28 4.39 5.38 -0.67
N VAL A 29 5.73 5.39 -0.64
CA VAL A 29 6.49 5.18 0.60
C VAL A 29 6.12 6.22 1.65
N GLU A 30 6.07 7.48 1.24
CA GLU A 30 5.73 8.61 2.12
C GLU A 30 4.34 8.44 2.73
N TYR A 31 3.35 8.04 1.91
CA TYR A 31 1.98 7.83 2.37
C TYR A 31 1.86 6.65 3.33
N ILE A 32 2.60 5.55 3.09
CA ILE A 32 2.59 4.40 3.98
C ILE A 32 3.10 4.80 5.37
N LEU A 33 4.20 5.54 5.42
CA LEU A 33 4.76 6.01 6.68
C LEU A 33 3.81 6.98 7.39
N ALA A 34 3.13 7.84 6.65
CA ALA A 34 2.14 8.74 7.20
C ALA A 34 0.92 7.98 7.75
N MET A 35 0.48 6.93 7.06
CA MET A 35 -0.63 6.09 7.51
C MET A 35 -0.28 5.38 8.82
N GLU A 36 0.94 4.87 8.95
CA GLU A 36 1.39 4.27 10.20
C GLU A 36 1.38 5.28 11.33
N GLU A 37 1.93 6.46 11.10
CA GLU A 37 1.97 7.53 12.09
C GLU A 37 0.55 7.95 12.53
N ALA A 38 -0.40 7.90 11.60
CA ALA A 38 -1.81 8.21 11.89
C ALA A 38 -2.55 7.11 12.64
N GLY A 39 -1.94 5.95 12.83
CA GLY A 39 -2.51 4.88 13.63
C GLY A 39 -2.98 3.64 12.87
N CYS A 40 -2.61 3.48 11.60
CA CYS A 40 -2.93 2.26 10.89
C CYS A 40 -2.19 1.07 11.51
N ASP A 41 -2.93 0.00 11.75
CA ASP A 41 -2.39 -1.23 12.33
C ASP A 41 -1.87 -2.19 11.26
N LEU A 42 -2.39 -2.09 10.05
CA LEU A 42 -2.02 -2.93 8.93
C LEU A 42 -2.24 -2.15 7.64
N ILE A 43 -1.36 -2.32 6.65
CA ILE A 43 -1.45 -1.61 5.38
C ILE A 43 -1.47 -2.63 4.25
N GLU A 44 -2.46 -2.50 3.37
CA GLU A 44 -2.56 -3.27 2.15
C GLU A 44 -2.07 -2.43 0.97
N ILE A 45 -1.17 -3.01 0.17
CA ILE A 45 -0.63 -2.33 -1.00
C ILE A 45 -1.23 -3.00 -2.25
N GLY A 46 -2.05 -2.26 -2.98
CA GLY A 46 -2.65 -2.73 -4.22
C GLY A 46 -1.64 -2.73 -5.37
N ILE A 47 -1.59 -3.82 -6.11
CA ILE A 47 -0.79 -3.91 -7.34
C ILE A 47 -1.62 -3.36 -8.48
N PRO A 48 -1.12 -2.36 -9.25
CA PRO A 48 -1.90 -1.77 -10.33
C PRO A 48 -2.22 -2.77 -11.44
N PHE A 49 -3.47 -2.77 -11.89
CA PHE A 49 -3.93 -3.55 -13.03
C PHE A 49 -4.57 -2.64 -14.07
N SER A 50 -4.36 -2.98 -15.35
CA SER A 50 -4.99 -2.26 -16.46
C SER A 50 -6.41 -2.71 -16.73
N ASP A 51 -6.76 -3.95 -16.36
CA ASP A 51 -8.07 -4.52 -16.64
C ASP A 51 -9.10 -4.06 -15.61
N PRO A 52 -10.35 -3.79 -16.02
CA PRO A 52 -11.40 -3.43 -15.08
C PRO A 52 -11.66 -4.55 -14.08
N MET A 53 -11.73 -4.17 -12.81
CA MET A 53 -12.06 -5.07 -11.71
C MET A 53 -13.28 -4.48 -10.99
N ALA A 54 -13.93 -5.27 -10.14
CA ALA A 54 -15.08 -4.81 -9.37
C ALA A 54 -14.65 -3.96 -8.15
N GLU A 55 -13.69 -3.06 -8.35
CA GLU A 55 -13.09 -2.26 -7.27
C GLU A 55 -13.66 -0.84 -7.19
N GLY A 56 -14.43 -0.44 -8.22
CA GLY A 56 -14.97 0.91 -8.28
C GLY A 56 -14.05 1.90 -9.00
N VAL A 57 -14.62 3.04 -9.35
CA VAL A 57 -13.97 4.04 -10.21
C VAL A 57 -12.73 4.64 -9.54
N VAL A 58 -12.78 4.91 -8.24
CA VAL A 58 -11.66 5.55 -7.53
C VAL A 58 -10.41 4.69 -7.58
N ILE A 59 -10.54 3.38 -7.33
CA ILE A 59 -9.40 2.46 -7.37
C ILE A 59 -8.92 2.25 -8.80
N GLN A 60 -9.84 2.17 -9.77
CA GLN A 60 -9.47 2.06 -11.18
C GLN A 60 -8.68 3.27 -11.65
N ASP A 61 -9.08 4.47 -11.25
CA ASP A 61 -8.36 5.70 -11.58
C ASP A 61 -6.96 5.71 -10.94
N ALA A 62 -6.84 5.23 -9.70
CA ALA A 62 -5.54 5.11 -9.04
C ALA A 62 -4.63 4.14 -9.79
N ASN A 63 -5.17 3.01 -10.25
CA ASN A 63 -4.41 2.04 -11.05
C ASN A 63 -3.93 2.67 -12.36
N ILE A 64 -4.77 3.44 -13.02
CA ILE A 64 -4.41 4.13 -14.27
C ILE A 64 -3.27 5.13 -14.02
N ARG A 65 -3.35 5.92 -12.95
CA ARG A 65 -2.29 6.86 -12.61
C ARG A 65 -0.96 6.14 -12.34
N ALA A 66 -1.00 5.05 -11.58
CA ALA A 66 0.19 4.28 -11.27
C ALA A 66 0.81 3.65 -12.52
N LEU A 67 -0.03 3.08 -13.40
CA LEU A 67 0.44 2.48 -14.65
C LEU A 67 0.99 3.53 -15.61
N GLY A 68 0.48 4.77 -15.54
CA GLY A 68 1.03 5.87 -16.31
C GLY A 68 2.48 6.20 -15.98
N HIS A 69 2.98 5.78 -14.83
CA HIS A 69 4.37 5.89 -14.42
C HIS A 69 5.13 4.57 -14.55
N ASN A 70 4.58 3.61 -15.30
CA ASN A 70 5.18 2.30 -15.55
C ASN A 70 5.46 1.51 -14.26
N THR A 71 4.58 1.60 -13.28
CA THR A 71 4.73 0.85 -12.03
C THR A 71 4.63 -0.65 -12.31
N THR A 72 5.64 -1.39 -11.87
CA THR A 72 5.75 -2.84 -12.08
C THR A 72 5.65 -3.59 -10.75
N THR A 73 5.54 -4.92 -10.83
CA THR A 73 5.58 -5.78 -9.63
C THR A 73 6.90 -5.61 -8.87
N ASP A 74 8.02 -5.45 -9.60
CA ASP A 74 9.32 -5.20 -8.97
C ASP A 74 9.33 -3.87 -8.20
N ASP A 75 8.63 -2.87 -8.72
CA ASP A 75 8.49 -1.59 -8.02
C ASP A 75 7.74 -1.75 -6.70
N VAL A 76 6.76 -2.65 -6.65
CA VAL A 76 6.05 -2.95 -5.40
C VAL A 76 7.00 -3.53 -4.36
N PHE A 77 7.87 -4.46 -4.75
CA PHE A 77 8.89 -5.00 -3.85
C PHE A 77 9.89 -3.94 -3.40
N GLU A 78 10.26 -3.01 -4.27
CA GLU A 78 11.12 -1.90 -3.91
C GLU A 78 10.46 -1.00 -2.86
N ILE A 79 9.17 -0.71 -3.02
CA ILE A 79 8.41 0.08 -2.04
C ILE A 79 8.44 -0.61 -0.69
N VAL A 80 8.15 -1.90 -0.63
CA VAL A 80 8.15 -2.66 0.62
C VAL A 80 9.54 -2.63 1.26
N SER A 81 10.59 -2.80 0.48
CA SER A 81 11.96 -2.73 0.97
C SER A 81 12.27 -1.39 1.62
N LYS A 82 11.90 -0.29 0.95
CA LYS A 82 12.12 1.07 1.47
C LYS A 82 11.33 1.32 2.75
N VAL A 83 10.08 0.85 2.79
CA VAL A 83 9.22 1.00 3.98
C VAL A 83 9.82 0.22 5.15
N ARG A 84 10.31 -0.99 4.92
CA ARG A 84 10.88 -1.83 5.97
C ARG A 84 12.16 -1.26 6.58
N GLN A 85 12.84 -0.36 5.92
CA GLN A 85 13.99 0.34 6.49
C GLN A 85 13.57 1.31 7.59
N ASN A 86 12.31 1.74 7.60
CA ASN A 86 11.83 2.78 8.50
C ASN A 86 10.75 2.29 9.48
N THR A 87 10.14 1.13 9.25
CA THR A 87 9.03 0.67 10.08
C THR A 87 8.86 -0.85 9.99
N HIS A 88 8.15 -1.41 10.99
CA HIS A 88 7.76 -2.82 11.02
C HIS A 88 6.25 -3.01 10.90
N VAL A 89 5.50 -1.99 10.43
CA VAL A 89 4.05 -2.11 10.28
C VAL A 89 3.70 -3.27 9.34
N PRO A 90 2.70 -4.10 9.71
CA PRO A 90 2.21 -5.18 8.84
C PRO A 90 1.66 -4.72 7.52
#